data_f74e7d8bf34bd06a1e080a1c9c9206d8
#
_entry.id   f74e7d8bf34bd06a1e080a1c9c9206d8
#
_cell.length_a   1.000
_cell.length_b   1.000
_cell.length_c   1.000
_cell.angle_alpha   90.00
_cell.angle_beta   90.00
_cell.angle_gamma   90.00
#
_symmetry.space_group_name_H-M   'P 1'
#
loop_
_entity.id
_entity.type
_entity.pdbx_description
1 polymer ?
#
loop_
_entity_poly.entity_id
_entity_poly.type
_entity_poly.pdbx_seq_one_letter_code
_entity_poly.pdbx_strand_id
1 'polypeptide(L)'
;MTGVGAPRHPVPVRVYCRRLAGLLVLDPNGDQVGRVRDVVVTLRLGHAPPRVLGLAVEVQHRPIFVPISRVTGVESGAVILSSARLSWRRFAQRAGETLVLGELLDRRVTEASGRMVTVVDAAIAPIRGGEWILEQVAVRVGRGRRGEIRTVAWDEVNGLSLPEDGQGAANLLAAFEKLRPADLASLLHDLSRKRRAEVAAALDDERLADVLEELPEDEQVELLGGLADDRAADVLEAMGPDDAADLLGELPAEDAERLLQLMEPEEAAPVRQLLRYADDTAGGMMTSEPVILAPNATVAEALARVRAPELSPALAAQVYVVRPPYETPTGRYLGLAHFQRLLREPPSTLVGAVIDIDIRPLRPDTALAEVTRYLASYNLVAAPVLDDAGRLVGVVTVDDVLDHVLPPDWRERQLADDAAAYGALRESDHGEQGGGGEGEGDADVAEPGDGEPGSGVSAR
;
A
#
# COMPACT_ATOMS: atom_id res chain seq x y z
N MET A 1 17.14 4.29 45.94
CA MET A 1 16.06 4.78 45.06
C MET A 1 16.66 5.11 43.70
N THR A 2 16.72 4.12 42.83
CA THR A 2 17.30 4.25 41.49
C THR A 2 16.12 4.37 40.50
N GLY A 3 16.00 5.54 39.89
CA GLY A 3 14.99 5.83 38.91
C GLY A 3 15.17 5.01 37.62
N VAL A 4 14.19 4.18 37.33
CA VAL A 4 14.06 3.48 36.06
C VAL A 4 13.72 4.51 34.99
N GLY A 5 14.67 4.81 34.10
CA GLY A 5 14.47 5.67 32.95
C GLY A 5 13.43 5.03 32.00
N ALA A 6 12.41 5.81 31.64
CA ALA A 6 11.46 5.45 30.63
C ALA A 6 12.15 5.05 29.30
N PRO A 7 11.62 4.08 28.53
CA PRO A 7 12.20 3.70 27.26
C PRO A 7 12.16 4.91 26.31
N ARG A 8 13.34 5.37 25.90
CA ARG A 8 13.48 6.36 24.83
C ARG A 8 13.00 5.70 23.54
N HIS A 9 11.88 6.17 22.97
CA HIS A 9 11.53 5.82 21.61
C HIS A 9 12.72 6.13 20.69
N PRO A 10 13.14 5.21 19.83
CA PRO A 10 14.22 5.50 18.91
C PRO A 10 13.77 6.70 18.05
N VAL A 11 14.59 7.75 18.04
CA VAL A 11 14.42 8.87 17.13
C VAL A 11 14.50 8.29 15.71
N PRO A 12 13.56 8.57 14.81
CA PRO A 12 13.62 8.04 13.45
C PRO A 12 14.98 8.41 12.84
N VAL A 13 15.70 7.40 12.37
CA VAL A 13 17.06 7.59 11.86
C VAL A 13 16.98 8.28 10.52
N ARG A 14 17.22 9.59 10.50
CA ARG A 14 17.35 10.37 9.29
C ARG A 14 18.63 9.98 8.55
N VAL A 15 18.54 9.70 7.25
CA VAL A 15 19.65 9.25 6.42
C VAL A 15 19.85 10.18 5.23
N TYR A 16 21.06 10.68 5.03
CA TYR A 16 21.41 11.49 3.86
C TYR A 16 21.67 10.61 2.63
N CYS A 17 21.13 11.00 1.47
CA CYS A 17 21.18 10.20 0.24
C CYS A 17 22.61 9.97 -0.25
N ARG A 18 23.52 10.94 -0.13
CA ARG A 18 24.94 10.73 -0.46
C ARG A 18 25.61 9.67 0.42
N ARG A 19 25.13 9.49 1.65
CA ARG A 19 25.63 8.42 2.54
C ARG A 19 25.14 7.05 2.11
N LEU A 20 23.95 6.97 1.48
CA LEU A 20 23.42 5.73 0.94
C LEU A 20 24.20 5.28 -0.30
N ALA A 21 24.67 6.24 -1.11
CA ALA A 21 25.41 5.94 -2.32
C ALA A 21 26.61 5.01 -2.07
N GLY A 22 26.64 3.87 -2.77
CA GLY A 22 27.70 2.87 -2.66
C GLY A 22 27.62 1.95 -1.44
N LEU A 23 26.66 2.13 -0.50
CA LEU A 23 26.44 1.19 0.58
C LEU A 23 26.11 -0.20 0.03
N LEU A 24 26.53 -1.21 0.76
CA LEU A 24 26.14 -2.60 0.50
C LEU A 24 24.65 -2.77 0.77
N VAL A 25 23.99 -3.56 -0.07
CA VAL A 25 22.64 -4.05 0.16
C VAL A 25 22.78 -5.52 0.54
N LEU A 26 22.27 -5.87 1.72
CA LEU A 26 22.35 -7.21 2.28
C LEU A 26 20.94 -7.80 2.41
N ASP A 27 20.81 -9.07 2.10
CA ASP A 27 19.60 -9.83 2.35
C ASP A 27 19.44 -10.15 3.86
N PRO A 28 18.32 -10.78 4.31
CA PRO A 28 18.12 -11.13 5.71
C PRO A 28 19.15 -12.12 6.27
N ASN A 29 19.84 -12.87 5.41
CA ASN A 29 20.87 -13.82 5.79
C ASN A 29 22.26 -13.17 5.91
N GLY A 30 22.38 -11.90 5.50
CA GLY A 30 23.64 -11.17 5.47
C GLY A 30 24.40 -11.33 4.15
N ASP A 31 23.82 -11.98 3.14
CA ASP A 31 24.44 -12.12 1.84
C ASP A 31 24.35 -10.82 1.05
N GLN A 32 25.42 -10.53 0.29
CA GLN A 32 25.50 -9.31 -0.48
C GLN A 32 24.69 -9.43 -1.76
N VAL A 33 23.66 -8.61 -1.87
CA VAL A 33 22.82 -8.43 -3.07
C VAL A 33 23.49 -7.50 -4.08
N GLY A 34 23.89 -6.30 -3.64
CA GLY A 34 24.44 -5.29 -4.52
C GLY A 34 24.92 -4.04 -3.78
N ARG A 35 24.90 -2.89 -4.48
CA ARG A 35 25.24 -1.59 -3.91
C ARG A 35 24.23 -0.54 -4.32
N VAL A 36 23.85 0.32 -3.39
CA VAL A 36 22.96 1.46 -3.67
C VAL A 36 23.63 2.39 -4.70
N ARG A 37 22.92 2.67 -5.78
CA ARG A 37 23.32 3.61 -6.84
C ARG A 37 22.65 4.95 -6.67
N ASP A 38 21.32 4.94 -6.42
CA ASP A 38 20.53 6.15 -6.27
C ASP A 38 19.31 5.88 -5.35
N VAL A 39 18.61 6.95 -4.98
CA VAL A 39 17.32 6.91 -4.28
C VAL A 39 16.26 7.39 -5.26
N VAL A 40 15.22 6.60 -5.45
CA VAL A 40 14.10 6.90 -6.34
C VAL A 40 12.99 7.54 -5.51
N VAL A 41 12.53 8.71 -5.94
CA VAL A 41 11.45 9.44 -5.27
C VAL A 41 10.40 9.89 -6.29
N THR A 42 9.17 10.07 -5.85
CA THR A 42 8.17 10.81 -6.61
C THR A 42 8.02 12.21 -6.04
N LEU A 43 8.09 13.21 -6.91
CA LEU A 43 7.88 14.59 -6.52
C LEU A 43 6.39 14.85 -6.34
N ARG A 44 6.04 15.49 -5.22
CA ARG A 44 4.67 15.89 -4.91
C ARG A 44 4.43 17.33 -5.31
N LEU A 45 3.17 17.70 -5.47
CA LEU A 45 2.80 19.07 -5.78
C LEU A 45 2.90 19.99 -4.58
N GLY A 46 3.13 21.23 -4.88
CA GLY A 46 3.27 22.27 -3.86
C GLY A 46 4.53 22.03 -3.02
N HIS A 47 4.39 22.20 -1.72
CA HIS A 47 5.50 22.07 -0.78
C HIS A 47 5.53 20.72 -0.02
N ALA A 48 4.73 19.74 -0.45
CA ALA A 48 4.72 18.43 0.20
C ALA A 48 6.05 17.70 -0.05
N PRO A 49 6.67 17.08 0.99
CA PRO A 49 7.91 16.34 0.84
C PRO A 49 7.73 15.15 -0.14
N PRO A 50 8.68 14.89 -1.05
CA PRO A 50 8.64 13.75 -1.95
C PRO A 50 8.56 12.43 -1.21
N ARG A 51 7.79 11.49 -1.75
CA ARG A 51 7.75 10.10 -1.27
C ARG A 51 8.96 9.34 -1.81
N VAL A 52 9.60 8.56 -0.98
CA VAL A 52 10.65 7.63 -1.40
C VAL A 52 9.99 6.35 -1.87
N LEU A 53 10.16 6.03 -3.14
CA LEU A 53 9.63 4.80 -3.74
C LEU A 53 10.54 3.61 -3.45
N GLY A 54 11.87 3.82 -3.55
CA GLY A 54 12.83 2.74 -3.37
C GLY A 54 14.27 3.17 -3.65
N LEU A 55 15.09 2.17 -3.88
CA LEU A 55 16.51 2.32 -4.18
C LEU A 55 16.83 1.72 -5.55
N ALA A 56 17.56 2.45 -6.37
CA ALA A 56 18.25 1.88 -7.52
C ALA A 56 19.52 1.18 -7.02
N VAL A 57 19.58 -0.13 -7.13
CA VAL A 57 20.68 -0.98 -6.62
C VAL A 57 21.44 -1.56 -7.79
N GLU A 58 22.75 -1.43 -7.80
CA GLU A 58 23.62 -2.01 -8.82
C GLU A 58 24.02 -3.43 -8.43
N VAL A 59 23.62 -4.39 -9.26
CA VAL A 59 23.91 -5.81 -9.11
C VAL A 59 24.59 -6.30 -10.38
N GLN A 60 25.83 -6.81 -10.30
CA GLN A 60 26.57 -7.32 -11.45
C GLN A 60 26.56 -6.37 -12.67
N HIS A 61 26.73 -5.06 -12.44
CA HIS A 61 26.68 -3.99 -13.45
C HIS A 61 25.29 -3.73 -14.07
N ARG A 62 24.21 -4.24 -13.46
CA ARG A 62 22.85 -3.91 -13.84
C ARG A 62 22.18 -3.14 -12.68
N PRO A 63 21.52 -2.02 -12.94
CA PRO A 63 20.66 -1.41 -11.95
C PRO A 63 19.34 -2.20 -11.86
N ILE A 64 18.94 -2.55 -10.65
CA ILE A 64 17.61 -3.10 -10.33
C ILE A 64 16.89 -2.12 -9.39
N PHE A 65 15.56 -2.19 -9.33
CA PHE A 65 14.76 -1.44 -8.37
C PHE A 65 14.50 -2.28 -7.12
N VAL A 66 14.68 -1.68 -5.96
CA VAL A 66 14.35 -2.29 -4.66
C VAL A 66 13.35 -1.38 -3.96
N PRO A 67 12.09 -1.78 -3.80
CA PRO A 67 11.06 -0.99 -3.11
C PRO A 67 11.50 -0.63 -1.69
N ILE A 68 11.12 0.57 -1.24
CA ILE A 68 11.48 1.02 0.12
C ILE A 68 10.81 0.18 1.21
N SER A 69 9.67 -0.41 0.94
CA SER A 69 8.95 -1.34 1.81
C SER A 69 9.77 -2.60 2.14
N ARG A 70 10.70 -2.99 1.28
CA ARG A 70 11.61 -4.11 1.51
C ARG A 70 12.87 -3.71 2.33
N VAL A 71 13.04 -2.46 2.68
CA VAL A 71 14.17 -1.98 3.50
C VAL A 71 13.78 -1.99 4.98
N THR A 72 14.36 -2.90 5.74
CA THR A 72 14.12 -3.01 7.20
C THR A 72 14.98 -2.05 8.02
N GLY A 73 16.11 -1.62 7.49
CA GLY A 73 16.98 -0.71 8.19
C GLY A 73 18.17 -0.23 7.36
N VAL A 74 18.69 0.94 7.75
CA VAL A 74 19.92 1.50 7.21
C VAL A 74 20.92 1.60 8.34
N GLU A 75 21.95 0.78 8.31
CA GLU A 75 23.02 0.77 9.27
C GLU A 75 24.25 1.58 8.79
N SER A 76 25.28 1.65 9.60
CA SER A 76 26.47 2.46 9.29
C SER A 76 27.23 2.01 8.03
N GLY A 77 27.02 0.80 7.55
CA GLY A 77 27.77 0.23 6.41
C GLY A 77 26.91 -0.50 5.38
N ALA A 78 25.61 -0.69 5.64
CA ALA A 78 24.75 -1.47 4.75
C ALA A 78 23.27 -1.07 4.86
N VAL A 79 22.52 -1.35 3.82
CA VAL A 79 21.07 -1.38 3.78
C VAL A 79 20.64 -2.83 3.96
N ILE A 80 19.74 -3.10 4.89
CA ILE A 80 19.25 -4.44 5.20
C ILE A 80 17.85 -4.61 4.61
N LEU A 81 17.61 -5.70 3.89
CA LEU A 81 16.33 -6.04 3.30
C LEU A 81 15.52 -6.99 4.17
N SER A 82 14.21 -6.97 4.01
CA SER A 82 13.27 -7.90 4.66
C SER A 82 13.22 -9.27 3.99
N SER A 83 13.60 -9.36 2.71
CA SER A 83 13.53 -10.57 1.89
C SER A 83 14.70 -10.63 0.91
N ALA A 84 15.12 -11.86 0.59
CA ALA A 84 16.06 -12.14 -0.50
C ALA A 84 15.38 -12.12 -1.88
N ARG A 85 14.04 -12.13 -1.93
CA ARG A 85 13.26 -12.07 -3.15
C ARG A 85 13.31 -10.66 -3.71
N LEU A 86 13.95 -10.48 -4.84
CA LEU A 86 14.09 -9.19 -5.53
C LEU A 86 13.78 -9.38 -7.00
N SER A 87 13.09 -8.40 -7.58
CA SER A 87 12.97 -8.32 -9.04
C SER A 87 14.36 -8.08 -9.64
N TRP A 88 14.78 -8.94 -10.55
CA TRP A 88 16.05 -8.84 -11.27
C TRP A 88 15.93 -8.06 -12.57
N ARG A 89 14.76 -7.43 -12.81
CA ARG A 89 14.55 -6.58 -13.98
C ARG A 89 15.49 -5.38 -13.95
N ARG A 90 15.93 -4.99 -15.11
CA ARG A 90 16.74 -3.78 -15.23
C ARG A 90 15.90 -2.58 -14.87
N PHE A 91 16.30 -1.83 -13.87
CA PHE A 91 15.65 -0.57 -13.53
C PHE A 91 15.67 0.39 -14.74
N ALA A 92 14.51 0.86 -15.13
CA ALA A 92 14.29 1.94 -16.07
C ALA A 92 13.44 3.00 -15.36
N GLN A 93 13.95 4.22 -15.28
CA GLN A 93 13.24 5.33 -14.64
C GLN A 93 11.93 5.62 -15.38
N ARG A 94 10.84 5.74 -14.65
CA ARG A 94 9.49 5.98 -15.18
C ARG A 94 9.13 7.45 -15.18
N ALA A 95 8.03 7.80 -15.89
CA ALA A 95 7.47 9.14 -15.84
C ALA A 95 6.96 9.42 -14.40
N GLY A 96 7.43 10.51 -13.80
CA GLY A 96 7.09 10.89 -12.41
C GLY A 96 8.12 10.45 -11.38
N GLU A 97 9.01 9.53 -11.69
CA GLU A 97 10.14 9.18 -10.83
C GLU A 97 11.29 10.18 -11.00
N THR A 98 11.98 10.45 -9.92
CA THR A 98 13.15 11.34 -9.89
C THR A 98 14.28 10.68 -9.11
N LEU A 99 15.47 10.67 -9.71
CA LEU A 99 16.69 10.16 -9.07
C LEU A 99 17.32 11.26 -8.20
N VAL A 100 17.41 11.01 -6.89
CA VAL A 100 17.89 12.05 -5.96
C VAL A 100 19.33 12.45 -6.27
N LEU A 101 20.24 11.47 -6.39
CA LEU A 101 21.66 11.74 -6.62
C LEU A 101 21.94 12.22 -8.05
N GLY A 102 21.23 11.64 -9.04
CA GLY A 102 21.41 11.96 -10.44
C GLY A 102 20.75 13.26 -10.87
N GLU A 103 19.60 13.63 -10.27
CA GLU A 103 18.77 14.69 -10.81
C GLU A 103 18.47 15.83 -9.84
N LEU A 104 18.38 15.58 -8.52
CA LEU A 104 18.08 16.64 -7.54
C LEU A 104 19.35 17.33 -7.02
N LEU A 105 20.46 16.59 -6.89
CA LEU A 105 21.69 17.19 -6.43
C LEU A 105 22.26 18.14 -7.50
N ASP A 106 23.00 19.14 -7.01
CA ASP A 106 23.62 20.21 -7.79
C ASP A 106 22.63 21.13 -8.56
N ARG A 107 21.30 20.92 -8.39
CA ARG A 107 20.29 21.88 -8.89
C ARG A 107 20.38 23.19 -8.15
N ARG A 108 20.14 24.28 -8.88
CA ARG A 108 19.93 25.61 -8.32
C ARG A 108 18.46 25.81 -8.03
N VAL A 109 18.17 26.18 -6.82
CA VAL A 109 16.82 26.33 -6.28
C VAL A 109 16.68 27.65 -5.53
N THR A 110 15.46 28.09 -5.34
CA THR A 110 15.19 29.33 -4.59
C THR A 110 14.65 28.96 -3.21
N GLU A 111 15.28 29.45 -2.18
CA GLU A 111 14.81 29.32 -0.81
C GLU A 111 13.60 30.21 -0.55
N ALA A 112 12.78 29.92 0.45
CA ALA A 112 11.63 30.74 0.84
C ALA A 112 12.00 32.22 1.09
N SER A 113 13.26 32.49 1.45
CA SER A 113 13.82 33.83 1.58
C SER A 113 14.07 34.56 0.26
N GLY A 114 13.80 33.94 -0.90
CA GLY A 114 14.10 34.46 -2.23
C GLY A 114 15.57 34.30 -2.67
N ARG A 115 16.41 33.62 -1.87
CA ARG A 115 17.83 33.45 -2.15
C ARG A 115 18.07 32.22 -3.02
N MET A 116 18.87 32.37 -4.07
CA MET A 116 19.33 31.24 -4.88
C MET A 116 20.38 30.42 -4.12
N VAL A 117 20.16 29.12 -4.01
CA VAL A 117 21.05 28.16 -3.35
C VAL A 117 21.24 26.93 -4.23
N THR A 118 22.25 26.12 -3.93
CA THR A 118 22.49 24.87 -4.66
C THR A 118 22.26 23.67 -3.74
N VAL A 119 21.46 22.69 -4.16
CA VAL A 119 21.23 21.45 -3.41
C VAL A 119 22.52 20.62 -3.42
N VAL A 120 23.01 20.26 -2.24
CA VAL A 120 24.25 19.46 -2.10
C VAL A 120 23.98 18.06 -1.56
N ASP A 121 22.89 17.85 -0.83
CA ASP A 121 22.43 16.55 -0.37
C ASP A 121 20.95 16.63 0.00
N ALA A 122 20.32 15.47 0.17
CA ALA A 122 18.95 15.35 0.62
C ALA A 122 18.86 14.27 1.71
N ALA A 123 17.98 14.46 2.68
CA ALA A 123 17.80 13.54 3.79
C ALA A 123 16.43 12.89 3.76
N ILE A 124 16.41 11.57 3.77
CA ILE A 124 15.20 10.75 3.87
C ILE A 124 14.95 10.33 5.31
N ALA A 125 13.70 10.22 5.69
CA ALA A 125 13.29 9.79 7.01
C ALA A 125 11.99 8.97 6.93
N PRO A 126 11.85 7.91 7.77
CA PRO A 126 10.60 7.18 7.87
C PRO A 126 9.56 8.01 8.61
N ILE A 127 8.31 7.94 8.17
CA ILE A 127 7.15 8.51 8.84
C ILE A 127 6.27 7.42 9.46
N ARG A 128 5.24 7.84 10.20
CA ARG A 128 4.28 6.88 10.77
C ARG A 128 3.54 6.17 9.63
N GLY A 129 3.49 4.84 9.68
CA GLY A 129 2.88 4.01 8.63
C GLY A 129 3.88 3.27 7.74
N GLY A 130 5.20 3.40 8.01
CA GLY A 130 6.24 2.68 7.26
C GLY A 130 6.72 3.38 5.98
N GLU A 131 6.06 4.46 5.57
CA GLU A 131 6.49 5.26 4.43
C GLU A 131 7.75 6.07 4.74
N TRP A 132 8.52 6.36 3.69
CA TRP A 132 9.70 7.22 3.75
C TRP A 132 9.50 8.46 2.90
N ILE A 133 9.93 9.60 3.43
CA ILE A 133 9.88 10.89 2.72
C ILE A 133 11.26 11.54 2.66
N LEU A 134 11.45 12.39 1.65
CA LEU A 134 12.57 13.31 1.59
C LEU A 134 12.23 14.54 2.42
N GLU A 135 12.67 14.54 3.69
CA GLU A 135 12.24 15.51 4.70
C GLU A 135 13.00 16.83 4.61
N GLN A 136 14.29 16.77 4.32
CA GLN A 136 15.18 17.93 4.34
C GLN A 136 16.17 17.91 3.18
N VAL A 137 16.62 19.10 2.81
CA VAL A 137 17.67 19.31 1.80
C VAL A 137 18.84 20.07 2.43
N ALA A 138 20.04 19.61 2.18
CA ALA A 138 21.25 20.37 2.49
C ALA A 138 21.54 21.28 1.30
N VAL A 139 21.59 22.58 1.54
CA VAL A 139 21.80 23.61 0.51
C VAL A 139 23.07 24.39 0.77
N ARG A 140 23.75 24.76 -0.33
CA ARG A 140 24.94 25.61 -0.26
C ARG A 140 24.57 27.04 -0.65
N VAL A 141 24.91 27.96 0.24
CA VAL A 141 24.71 29.40 0.07
C VAL A 141 26.02 30.00 -0.49
N GLY A 142 25.93 30.73 -1.63
CA GLY A 142 27.09 31.39 -2.22
C GLY A 142 27.67 30.67 -3.43
N ARG A 143 28.64 31.37 -4.12
CA ARG A 143 29.29 30.85 -5.34
C ARG A 143 30.51 29.97 -5.00
N GLY A 144 30.59 28.79 -5.61
CA GLY A 144 31.74 27.89 -5.56
C GLY A 144 31.75 26.93 -4.35
N ARG A 145 32.84 26.15 -4.21
CA ARG A 145 32.98 25.07 -3.20
C ARG A 145 33.13 25.54 -1.75
N ARG A 146 33.30 26.82 -1.50
CA ARG A 146 33.51 27.42 -0.16
C ARG A 146 32.24 28.05 0.45
N GLY A 147 31.08 27.88 -0.19
CA GLY A 147 29.80 28.33 0.37
C GLY A 147 29.43 27.59 1.66
N GLU A 148 28.74 28.28 2.55
CA GLU A 148 28.18 27.70 3.76
C GLU A 148 27.10 26.67 3.43
N ILE A 149 27.18 25.47 4.04
CA ILE A 149 26.18 24.43 3.88
C ILE A 149 25.25 24.48 5.08
N ARG A 150 23.94 24.56 4.81
CA ARG A 150 22.91 24.48 5.86
C ARG A 150 21.82 23.53 5.42
N THR A 151 21.12 22.98 6.38
CA THR A 151 19.98 22.09 6.14
C THR A 151 18.71 22.91 6.30
N VAL A 152 17.80 22.77 5.33
CA VAL A 152 16.49 23.40 5.30
C VAL A 152 15.42 22.34 5.11
N ALA A 153 14.20 22.60 5.55
CA ALA A 153 13.09 21.69 5.30
C ALA A 153 12.73 21.70 3.81
N TRP A 154 12.10 20.64 3.32
CA TRP A 154 11.73 20.53 1.91
C TRP A 154 10.82 21.68 1.46
N ASP A 155 9.84 22.04 2.30
CA ASP A 155 8.88 23.11 2.07
C ASP A 155 9.47 24.53 2.05
N GLU A 156 10.70 24.69 2.51
CA GLU A 156 11.43 25.95 2.45
C GLU A 156 12.18 26.17 1.12
N VAL A 157 12.08 25.21 0.19
CA VAL A 157 12.81 25.26 -1.09
C VAL A 157 11.84 25.22 -2.27
N ASN A 158 11.98 26.19 -3.18
CA ASN A 158 11.19 26.32 -4.41
C ASN A 158 12.04 25.98 -5.63
N GLY A 159 11.43 25.34 -6.65
CA GLY A 159 12.08 24.98 -7.91
C GLY A 159 12.57 23.54 -7.98
N LEU A 160 12.21 22.71 -7.00
CA LEU A 160 12.36 21.26 -7.04
C LEU A 160 11.05 20.54 -7.37
N SER A 161 9.92 21.22 -7.31
CA SER A 161 8.60 20.68 -7.67
C SER A 161 8.44 20.55 -9.20
N LEU A 162 7.49 19.73 -9.61
CA LEU A 162 7.12 19.56 -11.02
C LEU A 162 6.71 20.91 -11.63
N PRO A 163 7.02 21.17 -12.92
CA PRO A 163 6.57 22.37 -13.61
C PRO A 163 5.04 22.48 -13.58
N GLU A 164 4.54 23.72 -13.46
CA GLU A 164 3.09 24.01 -13.35
C GLU A 164 2.27 23.62 -14.60
N ASP A 165 2.88 23.29 -15.70
CA ASP A 165 2.22 22.89 -16.95
C ASP A 165 1.55 21.47 -16.87
N GLY A 166 1.84 20.69 -15.82
CA GLY A 166 1.19 19.42 -15.49
C GLY A 166 0.11 19.50 -14.40
N GLN A 167 -0.39 20.69 -14.07
CA GLN A 167 -1.24 20.97 -12.90
C GLN A 167 -2.51 20.11 -12.77
N GLY A 168 -3.06 19.60 -13.87
CA GLY A 168 -4.30 18.80 -13.81
C GLY A 168 -4.12 17.43 -13.15
N ALA A 169 -3.17 16.61 -13.63
CA ALA A 169 -2.97 15.25 -13.15
C ALA A 169 -2.25 15.21 -11.79
N ALA A 170 -1.27 16.08 -11.60
CA ALA A 170 -0.45 16.10 -10.40
C ALA A 170 -1.17 16.68 -9.16
N ASN A 171 -2.11 17.65 -9.32
CA ASN A 171 -3.01 18.10 -8.22
C ASN A 171 -3.97 16.98 -7.79
N LEU A 172 -4.45 16.18 -8.74
CA LEU A 172 -5.26 15.01 -8.48
C LEU A 172 -4.45 13.95 -7.71
N LEU A 173 -3.22 13.64 -8.14
CA LEU A 173 -2.36 12.67 -7.47
C LEU A 173 -2.07 13.00 -6.01
N ALA A 174 -1.76 14.27 -5.68
CA ALA A 174 -1.54 14.68 -4.29
C ALA A 174 -2.81 14.60 -3.42
N ALA A 175 -3.99 14.78 -4.02
CA ALA A 175 -5.25 14.52 -3.35
C ALA A 175 -5.49 13.01 -3.17
N PHE A 176 -5.09 12.21 -4.15
CA PHE A 176 -5.29 10.76 -4.19
C PHE A 176 -4.37 9.97 -3.25
N GLU A 177 -3.19 10.51 -2.89
CA GLU A 177 -2.25 9.83 -1.98
C GLU A 177 -2.82 9.48 -0.59
N LYS A 178 -3.82 10.21 -0.14
CA LYS A 178 -4.45 10.03 1.18
C LYS A 178 -5.72 9.17 1.14
N LEU A 179 -6.21 8.87 -0.05
CA LEU A 179 -7.42 8.09 -0.22
C LEU A 179 -7.14 6.60 -0.03
N ARG A 180 -8.13 5.87 0.47
CA ARG A 180 -8.10 4.41 0.44
C ARG A 180 -8.19 3.94 -1.01
N PRO A 181 -7.71 2.72 -1.35
CA PRO A 181 -7.82 2.18 -2.70
C PRO A 181 -9.23 2.25 -3.26
N ALA A 182 -10.24 1.79 -2.53
CA ALA A 182 -11.65 1.85 -2.93
C ALA A 182 -12.16 3.28 -3.21
N ASP A 183 -11.78 4.27 -2.36
CA ASP A 183 -12.15 5.67 -2.58
C ASP A 183 -11.49 6.23 -3.86
N LEU A 184 -10.26 5.80 -4.16
CA LEU A 184 -9.55 6.20 -5.37
C LEU A 184 -10.11 5.51 -6.62
N ALA A 185 -10.49 4.23 -6.51
CA ALA A 185 -11.18 3.51 -7.58
C ALA A 185 -12.49 4.21 -7.96
N SER A 186 -13.30 4.63 -6.97
CA SER A 186 -14.51 5.41 -7.19
C SER A 186 -14.27 6.68 -7.99
N LEU A 187 -13.21 7.42 -7.64
CA LEU A 187 -12.85 8.64 -8.36
C LEU A 187 -12.34 8.36 -9.78
N LEU A 188 -11.60 7.28 -9.99
CA LEU A 188 -11.12 6.87 -11.32
C LEU A 188 -12.25 6.44 -12.21
N HIS A 189 -13.23 5.73 -11.67
CA HIS A 189 -14.46 5.33 -12.38
C HIS A 189 -15.20 6.55 -12.98
N ASP A 190 -15.31 7.64 -12.22
CA ASP A 190 -15.97 8.88 -12.66
C ASP A 190 -15.20 9.65 -13.75
N LEU A 191 -13.94 9.30 -13.98
CA LEU A 191 -13.11 9.97 -14.97
C LEU A 191 -13.40 9.43 -16.38
N SER A 192 -13.26 10.31 -17.40
CA SER A 192 -13.22 9.82 -18.78
C SER A 192 -12.04 8.85 -18.98
N ARG A 193 -12.19 7.86 -19.88
CA ARG A 193 -11.15 6.86 -20.22
C ARG A 193 -9.74 7.47 -20.38
N LYS A 194 -9.64 8.58 -21.10
CA LYS A 194 -8.37 9.27 -21.31
C LYS A 194 -7.76 9.78 -20.01
N ARG A 195 -8.57 10.41 -19.16
CA ARG A 195 -8.14 10.93 -17.86
C ARG A 195 -7.76 9.81 -16.89
N ARG A 196 -8.54 8.73 -16.88
CA ARG A 196 -8.27 7.53 -16.10
C ARG A 196 -6.92 6.93 -16.46
N ALA A 197 -6.63 6.76 -17.76
CA ALA A 197 -5.33 6.29 -18.24
C ALA A 197 -4.17 7.24 -17.87
N GLU A 198 -4.38 8.57 -17.94
CA GLU A 198 -3.37 9.56 -17.53
C GLU A 198 -3.05 9.46 -16.04
N VAL A 199 -4.06 9.27 -15.18
CA VAL A 199 -3.89 9.09 -13.72
C VAL A 199 -3.22 7.74 -13.43
N ALA A 200 -3.70 6.65 -14.02
CA ALA A 200 -3.10 5.32 -13.87
C ALA A 200 -1.63 5.30 -14.30
N ALA A 201 -1.28 6.02 -15.39
CA ALA A 201 0.10 6.15 -15.83
C ALA A 201 1.01 6.88 -14.82
N ALA A 202 0.44 7.70 -13.95
CA ALA A 202 1.17 8.53 -12.99
C ALA A 202 1.23 7.92 -11.57
N LEU A 203 0.40 6.90 -11.26
CA LEU A 203 0.50 6.11 -10.02
C LEU A 203 1.75 5.21 -10.06
N ASP A 204 2.32 4.89 -8.89
CA ASP A 204 3.27 3.80 -8.76
C ASP A 204 2.56 2.44 -8.89
N ASP A 205 3.30 1.37 -9.14
CA ASP A 205 2.71 0.07 -9.47
C ASP A 205 2.00 -0.56 -8.28
N GLU A 206 2.53 -0.44 -7.04
CA GLU A 206 1.88 -0.91 -5.82
C GLU A 206 0.51 -0.22 -5.65
N ARG A 207 0.48 1.11 -5.83
CA ARG A 207 -0.76 1.89 -5.71
C ARG A 207 -1.74 1.63 -6.84
N LEU A 208 -1.24 1.37 -8.04
CA LEU A 208 -2.10 1.03 -9.19
C LEU A 208 -2.68 -0.37 -9.03
N ALA A 209 -1.92 -1.33 -8.50
CA ALA A 209 -2.39 -2.65 -8.15
C ALA A 209 -3.55 -2.58 -7.14
N ASP A 210 -3.33 -1.92 -5.98
CA ASP A 210 -4.36 -1.70 -4.96
C ASP A 210 -5.68 -1.13 -5.53
N VAL A 211 -5.57 -0.22 -6.50
CA VAL A 211 -6.74 0.44 -7.12
C VAL A 211 -7.40 -0.46 -8.15
N LEU A 212 -6.63 -1.23 -8.91
CA LEU A 212 -7.19 -2.18 -9.86
C LEU A 212 -8.04 -3.23 -9.17
N GLU A 213 -7.61 -3.77 -8.02
CA GLU A 213 -8.35 -4.74 -7.21
C GLU A 213 -9.77 -4.25 -6.82
N GLU A 214 -9.95 -2.94 -6.74
CA GLU A 214 -11.23 -2.31 -6.35
C GLU A 214 -12.09 -1.82 -7.53
N LEU A 215 -11.57 -1.87 -8.78
CA LEU A 215 -12.30 -1.45 -9.97
C LEU A 215 -13.18 -2.60 -10.54
N PRO A 216 -14.24 -2.29 -11.30
CA PRO A 216 -14.93 -3.29 -12.10
C PRO A 216 -14.00 -3.99 -13.10
N GLU A 217 -14.25 -5.27 -13.37
CA GLU A 217 -13.41 -6.13 -14.22
C GLU A 217 -13.13 -5.55 -15.61
N ASP A 218 -14.14 -4.97 -16.26
CA ASP A 218 -13.99 -4.37 -17.59
C ASP A 218 -13.06 -3.14 -17.57
N GLU A 219 -13.04 -2.38 -16.49
CA GLU A 219 -12.14 -1.25 -16.29
C GLU A 219 -10.73 -1.68 -15.91
N GLN A 220 -10.59 -2.75 -15.13
CA GLN A 220 -9.30 -3.39 -14.83
C GLN A 220 -8.62 -3.82 -16.13
N VAL A 221 -9.33 -4.58 -16.97
CA VAL A 221 -8.85 -5.04 -18.29
C VAL A 221 -8.48 -3.87 -19.19
N GLU A 222 -9.33 -2.82 -19.24
CA GLU A 222 -9.06 -1.62 -20.06
C GLU A 222 -7.78 -0.91 -19.61
N LEU A 223 -7.60 -0.70 -18.31
CA LEU A 223 -6.44 -0.01 -17.75
C LEU A 223 -5.16 -0.82 -17.92
N LEU A 224 -5.22 -2.13 -17.61
CA LEU A 224 -4.07 -3.01 -17.77
C LEU A 224 -3.62 -3.08 -19.24
N GLY A 225 -4.58 -3.23 -20.17
CA GLY A 225 -4.33 -3.25 -21.61
C GLY A 225 -3.81 -1.92 -22.19
N GLY A 226 -3.98 -0.83 -21.47
CA GLY A 226 -3.43 0.50 -21.82
C GLY A 226 -1.98 0.73 -21.37
N LEU A 227 -1.43 -0.15 -20.53
CA LEU A 227 -0.04 -0.08 -20.07
C LEU A 227 0.91 -0.74 -21.08
N ALA A 228 2.20 -0.40 -20.98
CA ALA A 228 3.24 -1.19 -21.64
C ALA A 228 3.33 -2.58 -20.98
N ASP A 229 3.55 -3.64 -21.77
CA ASP A 229 3.52 -5.03 -21.28
C ASP A 229 4.44 -5.25 -20.07
N ASP A 230 5.66 -4.68 -20.06
CA ASP A 230 6.57 -4.78 -18.91
C ASP A 230 5.98 -4.16 -17.64
N ARG A 231 5.29 -3.03 -17.78
CA ARG A 231 4.64 -2.37 -16.65
C ARG A 231 3.38 -3.10 -16.18
N ALA A 232 2.60 -3.63 -17.12
CA ALA A 232 1.43 -4.44 -16.79
C ALA A 232 1.82 -5.68 -15.96
N ALA A 233 2.95 -6.30 -16.32
CA ALA A 233 3.48 -7.41 -15.53
C ALA A 233 4.00 -6.95 -14.13
N ASP A 234 4.64 -5.77 -14.02
CA ASP A 234 5.07 -5.22 -12.72
C ASP A 234 3.88 -4.91 -11.81
N VAL A 235 2.77 -4.41 -12.37
CA VAL A 235 1.51 -4.17 -11.63
C VAL A 235 0.89 -5.48 -11.16
N LEU A 236 0.82 -6.50 -12.02
CA LEU A 236 0.32 -7.83 -11.66
C LEU A 236 1.17 -8.51 -10.57
N GLU A 237 2.49 -8.26 -10.53
CA GLU A 237 3.37 -8.73 -9.45
C GLU A 237 3.13 -8.00 -8.12
N ALA A 238 2.59 -6.79 -8.17
CA ALA A 238 2.25 -6.01 -6.99
C ALA A 238 0.85 -6.32 -6.43
N MET A 239 0.00 -6.98 -7.23
CA MET A 239 -1.33 -7.46 -6.81
C MET A 239 -1.24 -8.71 -5.94
N GLY A 240 -2.30 -9.01 -5.20
CA GLY A 240 -2.52 -10.34 -4.63
C GLY A 240 -2.49 -11.41 -5.74
N PRO A 241 -1.89 -12.60 -5.49
CA PRO A 241 -1.84 -13.65 -6.53
C PRO A 241 -3.21 -14.11 -7.02
N ASP A 242 -4.22 -14.07 -6.18
CA ASP A 242 -5.63 -14.35 -6.47
C ASP A 242 -6.23 -13.25 -7.37
N ASP A 243 -6.12 -11.98 -6.98
CA ASP A 243 -6.61 -10.85 -7.79
C ASP A 243 -5.91 -10.79 -9.17
N ALA A 244 -4.60 -11.08 -9.20
CA ALA A 244 -3.85 -11.16 -10.45
C ALA A 244 -4.31 -12.36 -11.32
N ALA A 245 -4.71 -13.49 -10.71
CA ALA A 245 -5.22 -14.63 -11.43
C ALA A 245 -6.62 -14.34 -12.01
N ASP A 246 -7.50 -13.71 -11.23
CA ASP A 246 -8.83 -13.32 -11.68
C ASP A 246 -8.75 -12.34 -12.86
N LEU A 247 -7.95 -11.28 -12.73
CA LEU A 247 -7.74 -10.33 -13.81
C LEU A 247 -7.15 -10.96 -15.08
N LEU A 248 -6.19 -11.87 -14.93
CA LEU A 248 -5.62 -12.61 -16.07
C LEU A 248 -6.62 -13.59 -16.67
N GLY A 249 -7.56 -14.13 -15.89
CA GLY A 249 -8.66 -14.98 -16.36
C GLY A 249 -9.59 -14.26 -17.33
N GLU A 250 -9.80 -12.95 -17.15
CA GLU A 250 -10.61 -12.09 -18.02
C GLU A 250 -9.92 -11.71 -19.34
N LEU A 251 -8.60 -11.93 -19.45
CA LEU A 251 -7.85 -11.62 -20.66
C LEU A 251 -7.89 -12.76 -21.69
N PRO A 252 -7.69 -12.45 -22.98
CA PRO A 252 -7.39 -13.47 -23.98
C PRO A 252 -6.18 -14.32 -23.55
N ALA A 253 -6.27 -15.64 -23.69
CA ALA A 253 -5.23 -16.58 -23.23
C ALA A 253 -3.82 -16.25 -23.75
N GLU A 254 -3.69 -15.67 -24.96
CA GLU A 254 -2.40 -15.25 -25.53
C GLU A 254 -1.81 -14.06 -24.78
N ASP A 255 -2.66 -13.11 -24.35
CA ASP A 255 -2.26 -11.94 -23.61
C ASP A 255 -1.90 -12.29 -22.16
N ALA A 256 -2.72 -13.10 -21.52
CA ALA A 256 -2.45 -13.63 -20.18
C ALA A 256 -1.10 -14.39 -20.11
N GLU A 257 -0.85 -15.32 -21.04
CA GLU A 257 0.41 -16.05 -21.06
C GLU A 257 1.60 -15.14 -21.37
N ARG A 258 1.43 -14.13 -22.24
CA ARG A 258 2.47 -13.14 -22.52
C ARG A 258 2.87 -12.36 -21.27
N LEU A 259 1.88 -11.88 -20.50
CA LEU A 259 2.12 -11.15 -19.25
C LEU A 259 2.76 -12.07 -18.20
N LEU A 260 2.26 -13.28 -18.03
CA LEU A 260 2.85 -14.26 -17.13
C LEU A 260 4.32 -14.64 -17.47
N GLN A 261 4.73 -14.55 -18.75
CA GLN A 261 6.12 -14.75 -19.14
C GLN A 261 7.01 -13.55 -18.83
N LEU A 262 6.43 -12.36 -18.73
CA LEU A 262 7.14 -11.15 -18.36
C LEU A 262 7.28 -10.99 -16.84
N MET A 263 6.40 -11.62 -16.06
CA MET A 263 6.51 -11.65 -14.60
C MET A 263 7.74 -12.42 -14.13
N GLU A 264 8.26 -12.06 -12.95
CA GLU A 264 9.29 -12.85 -12.30
C GLU A 264 8.80 -14.28 -12.05
N PRO A 265 9.60 -15.31 -12.29
CA PRO A 265 9.15 -16.70 -12.18
C PRO A 265 8.58 -17.09 -10.80
N GLU A 266 9.08 -16.45 -9.74
CA GLU A 266 8.65 -16.68 -8.35
C GLU A 266 7.26 -16.09 -8.09
N GLU A 267 6.94 -14.92 -8.69
CA GLU A 267 5.65 -14.26 -8.57
C GLU A 267 4.61 -14.84 -9.56
N ALA A 268 5.04 -15.23 -10.75
CA ALA A 268 4.17 -15.89 -11.73
C ALA A 268 3.73 -17.30 -11.33
N ALA A 269 4.52 -18.03 -10.51
CA ALA A 269 4.22 -19.41 -10.15
C ALA A 269 2.95 -19.57 -9.31
N PRO A 270 2.69 -18.74 -8.26
CA PRO A 270 1.44 -18.74 -7.52
C PRO A 270 0.24 -18.46 -8.43
N VAL A 271 0.32 -17.42 -9.27
CA VAL A 271 -0.75 -17.02 -10.19
C VAL A 271 -1.08 -18.16 -11.18
N ARG A 272 -0.06 -18.77 -11.79
CA ARG A 272 -0.27 -19.94 -12.68
C ARG A 272 -0.89 -21.14 -11.96
N GLN A 273 -0.65 -21.27 -10.66
CA GLN A 273 -1.27 -22.34 -9.88
C GLN A 273 -2.76 -22.06 -9.68
N LEU A 274 -3.14 -20.82 -9.38
CA LEU A 274 -4.52 -20.39 -9.14
C LEU A 274 -5.35 -20.51 -10.43
N LEU A 275 -4.84 -20.06 -11.55
CA LEU A 275 -5.47 -20.19 -12.89
C LEU A 275 -5.84 -21.62 -13.33
N ARG A 276 -5.45 -22.66 -12.56
CA ARG A 276 -5.84 -24.06 -12.84
C ARG A 276 -7.16 -24.44 -12.22
N TYR A 277 -7.63 -23.67 -11.28
CA TYR A 277 -8.88 -23.92 -10.58
C TYR A 277 -10.03 -23.17 -11.28
N ALA A 278 -11.24 -23.63 -11.08
CA ALA A 278 -12.40 -22.90 -11.57
C ALA A 278 -12.75 -21.78 -10.57
N ASP A 279 -13.14 -20.64 -11.06
CA ASP A 279 -13.36 -19.39 -10.32
C ASP A 279 -14.40 -19.55 -9.19
N ASP A 280 -15.45 -20.37 -9.40
CA ASP A 280 -16.52 -20.66 -8.44
C ASP A 280 -16.17 -21.77 -7.42
N THR A 281 -14.91 -22.06 -7.21
CA THR A 281 -14.41 -23.06 -6.26
C THR A 281 -13.48 -22.46 -5.21
N ALA A 282 -13.29 -23.17 -4.10
CA ALA A 282 -12.33 -22.76 -3.08
C ALA A 282 -10.91 -22.55 -3.63
N GLY A 283 -10.53 -23.29 -4.66
CA GLY A 283 -9.23 -23.15 -5.31
C GLY A 283 -9.11 -21.89 -6.18
N GLY A 284 -10.19 -21.45 -6.83
CA GLY A 284 -10.23 -20.20 -7.58
C GLY A 284 -10.22 -18.97 -6.65
N MET A 285 -11.00 -19.01 -5.59
CA MET A 285 -11.14 -17.89 -4.63
C MET A 285 -10.03 -17.80 -3.57
N MET A 286 -9.05 -18.73 -3.53
CA MET A 286 -8.06 -18.76 -2.45
C MET A 286 -6.86 -17.88 -2.72
N THR A 287 -6.39 -17.16 -1.71
CA THR A 287 -5.05 -16.60 -1.76
C THR A 287 -3.99 -17.67 -1.46
N SER A 288 -2.86 -17.60 -2.15
CA SER A 288 -1.72 -18.52 -1.96
C SER A 288 -0.72 -18.00 -0.91
N GLU A 289 -0.94 -16.82 -0.32
CA GLU A 289 -0.01 -16.15 0.59
C GLU A 289 -0.52 -15.98 2.04
N PRO A 290 -1.02 -17.03 2.70
CA PRO A 290 -1.44 -16.94 4.10
C PRO A 290 -0.24 -16.78 5.05
N VAL A 291 -0.51 -16.34 6.28
CA VAL A 291 0.55 -16.25 7.31
C VAL A 291 0.93 -17.64 7.81
N ILE A 292 2.03 -18.16 7.31
CA ILE A 292 2.54 -19.50 7.60
C ILE A 292 3.64 -19.48 8.66
N LEU A 293 3.56 -20.41 9.61
CA LEU A 293 4.54 -20.56 10.69
C LEU A 293 4.96 -22.03 10.90
N ALA A 294 6.18 -22.18 11.38
CA ALA A 294 6.68 -23.45 11.90
C ALA A 294 6.01 -23.79 13.27
N PRO A 295 5.83 -25.08 13.63
CA PRO A 295 5.21 -25.43 14.91
C PRO A 295 6.06 -25.04 16.12
N ASN A 296 7.35 -24.79 15.95
CA ASN A 296 8.28 -24.31 16.98
C ASN A 296 8.44 -22.80 17.00
N ALA A 297 7.74 -22.05 16.15
CA ALA A 297 7.65 -20.60 16.25
C ALA A 297 6.96 -20.21 17.56
N THR A 298 7.32 -19.07 18.11
CA THR A 298 6.74 -18.55 19.34
C THR A 298 5.48 -17.71 19.06
N VAL A 299 4.64 -17.54 20.06
CA VAL A 299 3.50 -16.59 20.00
C VAL A 299 3.99 -15.17 19.69
N ALA A 300 5.16 -14.77 20.21
CA ALA A 300 5.75 -13.47 19.89
C ALA A 300 6.05 -13.30 18.39
N GLU A 301 6.62 -14.34 17.77
CA GLU A 301 6.88 -14.35 16.31
C GLU A 301 5.58 -14.34 15.51
N ALA A 302 4.56 -15.12 15.93
CA ALA A 302 3.25 -15.10 15.30
C ALA A 302 2.61 -13.71 15.35
N LEU A 303 2.61 -13.07 16.52
CA LEU A 303 2.08 -11.71 16.68
C LEU A 303 2.89 -10.65 15.92
N ALA A 304 4.19 -10.86 15.71
CA ALA A 304 4.99 -9.98 14.87
C ALA A 304 4.58 -10.08 13.39
N ARG A 305 4.28 -11.30 12.91
CA ARG A 305 3.82 -11.53 11.52
C ARG A 305 2.46 -10.90 11.25
N VAL A 306 1.46 -11.13 12.13
CA VAL A 306 0.09 -10.58 11.93
C VAL A 306 0.00 -9.06 12.13
N ARG A 307 1.09 -8.40 12.58
CA ARG A 307 1.17 -6.93 12.67
C ARG A 307 1.70 -6.28 11.41
N ALA A 308 2.08 -7.04 10.43
CA ALA A 308 2.55 -6.52 9.15
C ALA A 308 1.44 -5.63 8.53
N PRO A 309 1.74 -4.36 8.20
CA PRO A 309 0.72 -3.41 7.76
C PRO A 309 0.13 -3.73 6.37
N GLU A 310 0.85 -4.51 5.59
CA GLU A 310 0.46 -5.00 4.25
C GLU A 310 -0.59 -6.12 4.28
N LEU A 311 -0.80 -6.78 5.44
CA LEU A 311 -1.78 -7.84 5.54
C LEU A 311 -3.21 -7.30 5.63
N SER A 312 -4.12 -7.88 4.85
CA SER A 312 -5.56 -7.63 5.01
C SER A 312 -6.03 -8.06 6.40
N PRO A 313 -7.11 -7.46 6.94
CA PRO A 313 -7.67 -7.86 8.24
C PRO A 313 -8.05 -9.35 8.30
N ALA A 314 -8.50 -9.94 7.20
CA ALA A 314 -8.87 -11.35 7.12
C ALA A 314 -7.63 -12.26 7.20
N LEU A 315 -6.57 -11.94 6.48
CA LEU A 315 -5.29 -12.68 6.54
C LEU A 315 -4.60 -12.53 7.89
N ALA A 316 -4.64 -11.34 8.49
CA ALA A 316 -4.09 -11.09 9.82
C ALA A 316 -4.87 -11.76 10.96
N ALA A 317 -6.10 -12.27 10.70
CA ALA A 317 -6.94 -12.88 11.73
C ALA A 317 -6.38 -14.20 12.28
N GLN A 318 -5.57 -14.91 11.52
CA GLN A 318 -5.08 -16.23 11.92
C GLN A 318 -3.74 -16.58 11.26
N VAL A 319 -3.03 -17.51 11.89
CA VAL A 319 -1.77 -18.05 11.36
C VAL A 319 -1.93 -19.55 11.13
N TYR A 320 -1.25 -20.08 10.11
CA TYR A 320 -1.34 -21.46 9.71
C TYR A 320 -0.04 -22.18 10.03
N VAL A 321 -0.15 -23.28 10.76
CA VAL A 321 1.02 -24.02 11.24
C VAL A 321 1.22 -25.26 10.37
N VAL A 322 2.39 -25.34 9.76
CA VAL A 322 2.72 -26.42 8.81
C VAL A 322 4.12 -26.97 9.08
N ARG A 323 4.42 -28.15 8.50
CA ARG A 323 5.78 -28.63 8.38
C ARG A 323 6.45 -28.07 7.12
N PRO A 324 7.80 -28.04 7.05
CA PRO A 324 8.48 -27.59 5.84
C PRO A 324 8.07 -28.39 4.59
N PRO A 325 8.06 -27.81 3.40
CA PRO A 325 8.34 -26.39 3.09
C PRO A 325 7.25 -25.44 3.60
N TYR A 326 7.59 -24.15 3.77
CA TYR A 326 6.70 -23.11 4.31
C TYR A 326 6.08 -22.23 3.21
N GLU A 327 6.38 -22.51 1.96
CA GLU A 327 5.76 -21.90 0.77
C GLU A 327 4.66 -22.81 0.24
N THR A 328 3.61 -22.23 -0.30
CA THR A 328 2.48 -22.98 -0.88
C THR A 328 2.84 -23.58 -2.25
N PRO A 329 2.56 -24.86 -2.48
CA PRO A 329 2.02 -25.87 -1.57
C PRO A 329 2.99 -26.21 -0.45
N THR A 330 2.53 -26.06 0.80
CA THR A 330 3.38 -26.26 1.97
C THR A 330 3.75 -27.72 2.21
N GLY A 331 4.51 -28.00 3.27
CA GLY A 331 4.53 -29.31 3.87
C GLY A 331 3.18 -29.65 4.54
N ARG A 332 3.17 -30.68 5.39
CA ARG A 332 1.93 -31.13 6.04
C ARG A 332 1.32 -30.05 6.93
N TYR A 333 0.06 -29.73 6.73
CA TYR A 333 -0.73 -28.88 7.59
C TYR A 333 -0.95 -29.52 8.96
N LEU A 334 -0.84 -28.71 10.03
CA LEU A 334 -0.97 -29.17 11.41
C LEU A 334 -2.19 -28.55 12.12
N GLY A 335 -2.59 -27.35 11.75
CA GLY A 335 -3.68 -26.58 12.33
C GLY A 335 -3.45 -25.08 12.17
N LEU A 336 -4.36 -24.28 12.69
CA LEU A 336 -4.27 -22.82 12.68
C LEU A 336 -4.36 -22.26 14.10
N ALA A 337 -3.94 -21.02 14.29
CA ALA A 337 -4.14 -20.29 15.54
C ALA A 337 -4.71 -18.90 15.23
N HIS A 338 -5.90 -18.62 15.76
CA HIS A 338 -6.53 -17.32 15.63
C HIS A 338 -5.79 -16.27 16.47
N PHE A 339 -5.66 -15.02 15.97
CA PHE A 339 -4.93 -13.97 16.66
C PHE A 339 -5.43 -13.70 18.08
N GLN A 340 -6.74 -13.82 18.34
CA GLN A 340 -7.32 -13.69 19.69
C GLN A 340 -6.81 -14.76 20.64
N ARG A 341 -6.53 -15.98 20.16
CA ARG A 341 -5.91 -17.03 20.94
C ARG A 341 -4.47 -16.64 21.27
N LEU A 342 -3.72 -16.18 20.27
CA LEU A 342 -2.33 -15.74 20.45
C LEU A 342 -2.20 -14.61 21.48
N LEU A 343 -3.16 -13.66 21.51
CA LEU A 343 -3.18 -12.57 22.49
C LEU A 343 -3.38 -13.02 23.94
N ARG A 344 -3.92 -14.23 24.18
CA ARG A 344 -4.18 -14.79 25.51
C ARG A 344 -3.05 -15.67 26.03
N GLU A 345 -2.10 -16.02 25.18
CA GLU A 345 -1.01 -16.93 25.52
C GLU A 345 0.29 -16.14 25.84
N PRO A 346 1.16 -16.69 26.69
CA PRO A 346 2.48 -16.08 26.94
C PRO A 346 3.29 -15.98 25.65
N PRO A 347 4.07 -14.89 25.44
CA PRO A 347 4.85 -14.68 24.22
C PRO A 347 5.85 -15.80 23.89
N SER A 348 6.35 -16.52 24.89
CA SER A 348 7.30 -17.62 24.73
C SER A 348 6.66 -18.99 24.45
N THR A 349 5.34 -19.07 24.46
CA THR A 349 4.62 -20.32 24.14
C THR A 349 4.83 -20.65 22.67
N LEU A 350 5.05 -21.94 22.36
CA LEU A 350 5.14 -22.38 20.97
C LEU A 350 3.77 -22.41 20.30
N VAL A 351 3.66 -21.89 19.10
CA VAL A 351 2.39 -21.81 18.34
C VAL A 351 1.81 -23.21 18.14
N GLY A 352 2.65 -24.22 17.89
CA GLY A 352 2.21 -25.61 17.74
C GLY A 352 1.49 -26.22 18.96
N ALA A 353 1.59 -25.60 20.16
CA ALA A 353 0.88 -26.02 21.36
C ALA A 353 -0.50 -25.38 21.52
N VAL A 354 -0.80 -24.34 20.72
CA VAL A 354 -2.02 -23.52 20.83
C VAL A 354 -2.88 -23.55 19.57
N ILE A 355 -2.54 -24.40 18.61
CA ILE A 355 -3.30 -24.58 17.36
C ILE A 355 -4.69 -25.15 17.62
N ASP A 356 -5.64 -24.70 16.79
CA ASP A 356 -6.94 -25.30 16.63
C ASP A 356 -6.88 -26.33 15.50
N ILE A 357 -7.32 -27.54 15.77
CA ILE A 357 -7.37 -28.65 14.81
C ILE A 357 -8.81 -29.01 14.41
N ASP A 358 -9.79 -28.36 15.03
CA ASP A 358 -11.21 -28.70 14.85
C ASP A 358 -11.81 -27.98 13.62
N ILE A 359 -11.12 -26.95 13.09
CA ILE A 359 -11.50 -26.28 11.86
C ILE A 359 -11.25 -27.22 10.68
N ARG A 360 -12.33 -27.64 10.03
CA ARG A 360 -12.27 -28.55 8.87
C ARG A 360 -11.65 -27.80 7.66
N PRO A 361 -10.55 -28.29 7.08
CA PRO A 361 -10.02 -27.72 5.85
C PRO A 361 -10.99 -27.91 4.67
N LEU A 362 -10.97 -26.97 3.74
CA LEU A 362 -11.64 -27.07 2.46
C LEU A 362 -10.77 -27.85 1.48
N ARG A 363 -11.37 -28.34 0.41
CA ARG A 363 -10.67 -28.87 -0.76
C ARG A 363 -10.68 -27.84 -1.87
N PRO A 364 -9.71 -27.85 -2.78
CA PRO A 364 -9.69 -26.89 -3.89
C PRO A 364 -10.94 -26.96 -4.78
N ASP A 365 -11.55 -28.12 -4.90
CA ASP A 365 -12.76 -28.37 -5.69
C ASP A 365 -14.08 -28.10 -4.95
N THR A 366 -14.02 -27.55 -3.73
CA THR A 366 -15.22 -27.21 -2.94
C THR A 366 -15.92 -26.01 -3.57
N ALA A 367 -17.20 -26.19 -3.96
CA ALA A 367 -17.97 -25.16 -4.64
C ALA A 367 -18.27 -23.96 -3.75
N LEU A 368 -18.35 -22.76 -4.32
CA LEU A 368 -18.65 -21.45 -3.68
C LEU A 368 -19.81 -21.54 -2.66
N ALA A 369 -20.94 -22.18 -3.04
CA ALA A 369 -22.09 -22.30 -2.16
C ALA A 369 -21.81 -23.13 -0.87
N GLU A 370 -20.90 -24.09 -0.92
CA GLU A 370 -20.47 -24.87 0.25
C GLU A 370 -19.48 -24.07 1.08
N VAL A 371 -18.53 -23.37 0.47
CA VAL A 371 -17.57 -22.47 1.10
C VAL A 371 -18.33 -21.39 1.88
N THR A 372 -19.22 -20.65 1.21
CA THR A 372 -20.05 -19.58 1.81
C THR A 372 -20.82 -20.09 3.03
N ARG A 373 -21.50 -21.24 2.89
CA ARG A 373 -22.25 -21.84 3.99
C ARG A 373 -21.35 -22.25 5.16
N TYR A 374 -20.15 -22.75 4.85
CA TYR A 374 -19.20 -23.17 5.87
C TYR A 374 -18.68 -21.95 6.66
N LEU A 375 -18.20 -20.90 6.01
CA LEU A 375 -17.76 -19.69 6.68
C LEU A 375 -18.88 -19.08 7.53
N ALA A 376 -20.09 -18.95 6.98
CA ALA A 376 -21.22 -18.39 7.68
C ALA A 376 -21.68 -19.23 8.89
N SER A 377 -21.70 -20.58 8.77
CA SER A 377 -22.17 -21.46 9.85
C SER A 377 -21.23 -21.47 11.07
N TYR A 378 -19.94 -21.27 10.85
CA TYR A 378 -18.93 -21.31 11.91
C TYR A 378 -18.35 -19.94 12.25
N ASN A 379 -18.89 -18.85 11.67
CA ASN A 379 -18.41 -17.47 11.84
C ASN A 379 -16.90 -17.35 11.58
N LEU A 380 -16.43 -17.98 10.51
CA LEU A 380 -15.03 -17.94 10.12
C LEU A 380 -14.77 -16.73 9.22
N VAL A 381 -13.65 -16.09 9.42
CA VAL A 381 -13.16 -15.01 8.54
C VAL A 381 -12.27 -15.54 7.43
N ALA A 382 -11.70 -16.75 7.62
CA ALA A 382 -10.93 -17.44 6.60
C ALA A 382 -10.89 -18.94 6.88
N ALA A 383 -10.64 -19.77 5.85
CA ALA A 383 -10.57 -21.22 5.96
C ALA A 383 -9.40 -21.79 5.15
N PRO A 384 -8.62 -22.74 5.70
CA PRO A 384 -7.52 -23.36 4.99
C PRO A 384 -8.03 -24.29 3.86
N VAL A 385 -7.32 -24.24 2.73
CA VAL A 385 -7.54 -25.15 1.58
C VAL A 385 -6.39 -26.15 1.51
N LEU A 386 -6.69 -27.43 1.55
CA LEU A 386 -5.71 -28.50 1.49
C LEU A 386 -5.87 -29.35 0.24
N ASP A 387 -4.74 -29.79 -0.29
CA ASP A 387 -4.70 -30.82 -1.33
C ASP A 387 -4.90 -32.24 -0.77
N ASP A 388 -4.92 -33.24 -1.66
CA ASP A 388 -5.09 -34.67 -1.28
C ASP A 388 -3.94 -35.21 -0.42
N ALA A 389 -2.77 -34.57 -0.44
CA ALA A 389 -1.63 -34.95 0.39
C ALA A 389 -1.68 -34.27 1.80
N GLY A 390 -2.69 -33.46 2.08
CA GLY A 390 -2.85 -32.71 3.34
C GLY A 390 -1.87 -31.55 3.46
N ARG A 391 -1.47 -30.97 2.33
CA ARG A 391 -0.63 -29.78 2.25
C ARG A 391 -1.51 -28.54 2.09
N LEU A 392 -1.17 -27.45 2.75
CA LEU A 392 -1.84 -26.17 2.57
C LEU A 392 -1.47 -25.61 1.20
N VAL A 393 -2.47 -25.40 0.36
CA VAL A 393 -2.33 -24.84 -0.99
C VAL A 393 -2.75 -23.38 -1.05
N GLY A 394 -3.59 -22.94 -0.11
CA GLY A 394 -4.07 -21.56 0.02
C GLY A 394 -5.07 -21.43 1.15
N VAL A 395 -5.71 -20.28 1.21
CA VAL A 395 -6.71 -19.91 2.21
C VAL A 395 -7.79 -19.11 1.52
N VAL A 396 -9.05 -19.46 1.72
CA VAL A 396 -10.18 -18.66 1.28
C VAL A 396 -10.57 -17.70 2.38
N THR A 397 -10.69 -16.43 2.09
CA THR A 397 -11.14 -15.42 3.04
C THR A 397 -12.62 -15.07 2.84
N VAL A 398 -13.22 -14.35 3.78
CA VAL A 398 -14.64 -13.99 3.69
C VAL A 398 -14.88 -12.88 2.68
N ASP A 399 -13.93 -11.98 2.48
CA ASP A 399 -13.94 -10.91 1.50
C ASP A 399 -13.97 -11.48 0.08
N ASP A 400 -13.07 -12.40 -0.28
CA ASP A 400 -13.05 -13.05 -1.60
C ASP A 400 -14.37 -13.79 -1.89
N VAL A 401 -14.91 -14.50 -0.87
CA VAL A 401 -16.22 -15.15 -1.01
C VAL A 401 -17.35 -14.13 -1.22
N LEU A 402 -17.29 -12.97 -0.57
CA LEU A 402 -18.31 -11.93 -0.75
C LEU A 402 -18.28 -11.37 -2.17
N ASP A 403 -17.12 -11.17 -2.76
CA ASP A 403 -16.98 -10.72 -4.13
C ASP A 403 -17.64 -11.67 -5.13
N HIS A 404 -17.48 -12.97 -4.94
CA HIS A 404 -18.12 -13.99 -5.77
C HIS A 404 -19.63 -14.20 -5.50
N VAL A 405 -20.12 -13.82 -4.32
CA VAL A 405 -21.55 -13.97 -3.95
C VAL A 405 -22.37 -12.73 -4.31
N LEU A 406 -21.76 -11.57 -4.30
CA LEU A 406 -22.42 -10.33 -4.68
C LEU A 406 -22.79 -10.33 -6.18
N PRO A 407 -23.80 -9.55 -6.60
CA PRO A 407 -24.10 -9.43 -8.02
C PRO A 407 -22.87 -8.94 -8.80
N PRO A 408 -22.64 -9.39 -10.06
CA PRO A 408 -21.45 -8.99 -10.85
C PRO A 408 -21.27 -7.47 -10.99
N ASP A 409 -22.36 -6.72 -10.93
CA ASP A 409 -22.38 -5.25 -11.04
C ASP A 409 -22.37 -4.52 -9.67
N TRP A 410 -21.99 -5.20 -8.58
CA TRP A 410 -22.04 -4.59 -7.24
C TRP A 410 -21.02 -3.45 -7.09
N ARG A 411 -19.82 -3.59 -7.65
CA ARG A 411 -18.81 -2.54 -7.65
C ARG A 411 -19.27 -1.32 -8.46
N GLU A 412 -19.82 -1.51 -9.64
CA GLU A 412 -20.40 -0.43 -10.46
C GLU A 412 -21.51 0.32 -9.72
N ARG A 413 -22.40 -0.40 -9.05
CA ARG A 413 -23.49 0.21 -8.27
C ARG A 413 -22.97 0.98 -7.08
N GLN A 414 -21.99 0.43 -6.34
CA GLN A 414 -21.36 1.12 -5.22
C GLN A 414 -20.67 2.39 -5.68
N LEU A 415 -19.89 2.33 -6.78
CA LEU A 415 -19.21 3.50 -7.34
C LEU A 415 -20.22 4.59 -7.75
N ALA A 416 -21.35 4.21 -8.35
CA ALA A 416 -22.40 5.15 -8.71
C ALA A 416 -23.08 5.80 -7.49
N ASP A 417 -23.31 5.03 -6.41
CA ASP A 417 -23.88 5.53 -5.16
C ASP A 417 -22.90 6.48 -4.44
N ASP A 418 -21.62 6.16 -4.40
CA ASP A 418 -20.57 6.99 -3.83
C ASP A 418 -20.40 8.30 -4.58
N ALA A 419 -20.43 8.28 -5.92
CA ALA A 419 -20.41 9.47 -6.77
C ALA A 419 -21.62 10.39 -6.49
N ALA A 420 -22.81 9.82 -6.33
CA ALA A 420 -24.01 10.58 -5.98
C ALA A 420 -23.90 11.22 -4.59
N ALA A 421 -23.35 10.50 -3.62
CA ALA A 421 -23.10 11.02 -2.26
C ALA A 421 -22.09 12.17 -2.25
N TYR A 422 -20.99 12.05 -2.99
CA TYR A 422 -20.00 13.13 -3.15
C TYR A 422 -20.57 14.35 -3.89
N GLY A 423 -21.42 14.14 -4.89
CA GLY A 423 -22.14 15.19 -5.60
C GLY A 423 -23.04 16.00 -4.66
N ALA A 424 -23.83 15.32 -3.84
CA ALA A 424 -24.72 15.95 -2.88
C ALA A 424 -23.96 16.76 -1.78
N LEU A 425 -22.82 16.28 -1.33
CA LEU A 425 -21.95 17.00 -0.38
C LEU A 425 -21.38 18.29 -0.98
N ARG A 426 -21.02 18.32 -2.25
CA ARG A 426 -20.53 19.51 -2.94
C ARG A 426 -21.63 20.57 -3.14
N GLU A 427 -22.86 20.14 -3.41
CA GLU A 427 -24.01 21.05 -3.57
C GLU A 427 -24.40 21.70 -2.22
N SER A 428 -24.29 20.96 -1.11
CA SER A 428 -24.54 21.51 0.23
C SER A 428 -23.51 22.56 0.67
N ASP A 429 -22.24 22.38 0.30
CA ASP A 429 -21.15 23.32 0.65
C ASP A 429 -21.19 24.61 -0.18
N HIS A 430 -21.81 24.59 -1.37
CA HIS A 430 -22.05 25.79 -2.19
C HIS A 430 -23.34 26.52 -1.83
N GLY A 431 -24.27 25.88 -1.12
CA GLY A 431 -25.51 26.48 -0.65
C GLY A 431 -25.35 27.42 0.55
N GLU A 432 -24.31 27.25 1.37
CA GLU A 432 -24.08 28.08 2.56
C GLU A 432 -23.28 29.39 2.30
N GLN A 433 -22.68 29.55 1.13
CA GLN A 433 -21.94 30.76 0.78
C GLN A 433 -22.75 31.83 0.01
N GLY A 434 -24.05 31.59 -0.28
CA GLY A 434 -24.89 32.45 -1.08
C GLY A 434 -25.90 33.32 -0.32
N GLY A 435 -25.88 33.35 1.01
CA GLY A 435 -26.89 34.03 1.83
C GLY A 435 -26.39 35.21 2.66
N GLY A 436 -25.60 36.09 2.09
CA GLY A 436 -25.15 37.31 2.80
C GLY A 436 -25.15 38.52 1.88
N GLY A 437 -26.31 39.14 1.66
CA GLY A 437 -26.43 40.33 0.84
C GLY A 437 -27.65 41.18 1.21
N GLU A 438 -27.40 42.23 1.96
CA GLU A 438 -28.07 43.57 1.95
C GLU A 438 -29.56 43.65 2.27
N GLY A 439 -29.84 44.35 3.36
CA GLY A 439 -31.09 44.96 3.74
C GLY A 439 -30.87 46.01 4.81
N GLU A 440 -30.38 47.19 4.42
CA GLU A 440 -30.54 48.45 5.20
C GLU A 440 -32.02 48.80 5.32
N GLY A 441 -32.49 49.21 6.51
CA GLY A 441 -33.83 49.72 6.70
C GLY A 441 -34.17 49.98 8.14
N ASP A 442 -33.79 51.13 8.59
CA ASP A 442 -34.40 52.13 9.47
C ASP A 442 -35.08 51.75 10.81
N ALA A 443 -34.75 52.60 11.74
CA ALA A 443 -35.15 52.70 13.13
C ALA A 443 -36.68 52.77 13.37
N ASP A 444 -37.16 52.15 14.46
CA ASP A 444 -37.95 52.98 15.41
C ASP A 444 -37.94 52.38 16.85
N VAL A 445 -38.00 53.29 17.79
CA VAL A 445 -37.86 53.15 19.24
C VAL A 445 -39.20 52.78 19.87
N ALA A 446 -39.26 51.82 20.79
CA ALA A 446 -40.14 51.90 21.97
C ALA A 446 -39.79 50.81 23.03
N GLU A 447 -39.45 51.27 24.20
CA GLU A 447 -39.37 50.52 25.49
C GLU A 447 -40.77 50.37 26.13
N PRO A 448 -40.82 49.86 27.39
CA PRO A 448 -40.87 48.46 27.77
C PRO A 448 -42.18 48.10 28.51
N GLY A 449 -42.41 46.81 28.76
CA GLY A 449 -43.55 46.35 29.57
C GLY A 449 -43.25 45.10 30.35
N ASP A 450 -43.20 45.21 31.64
CA ASP A 450 -43.08 44.22 32.69
C ASP A 450 -44.14 43.11 32.62
N GLY A 451 -43.81 41.91 33.10
CA GLY A 451 -44.78 40.90 33.44
C GLY A 451 -44.22 39.49 33.65
N GLU A 452 -43.77 39.22 34.88
CA GLU A 452 -43.62 37.86 35.47
C GLU A 452 -44.98 37.24 35.83
N PRO A 453 -45.01 36.04 36.45
CA PRO A 453 -44.60 34.70 35.96
C PRO A 453 -45.78 33.71 36.14
N GLY A 454 -45.60 32.49 35.62
CA GLY A 454 -46.62 31.42 35.81
C GLY A 454 -46.08 30.01 35.65
N SER A 455 -45.90 29.40 36.78
CA SER A 455 -45.69 28.01 37.16
C SER A 455 -46.57 26.94 36.47
N GLY A 456 -46.05 25.70 36.40
CA GLY A 456 -46.84 24.47 36.29
C GLY A 456 -46.14 23.37 35.51
N VAL A 457 -45.39 22.54 36.11
CA VAL A 457 -45.61 21.18 36.71
C VAL A 457 -46.20 20.13 35.76
N SER A 458 -45.42 19.08 35.63
CA SER A 458 -45.72 17.63 35.73
C SER A 458 -45.93 16.79 34.49
N ALA A 459 -45.00 15.86 34.35
CA ALA A 459 -45.14 14.40 34.23
C ALA A 459 -45.88 13.77 33.01
N ARG A 460 -45.17 13.07 32.24
CA ARG A 460 -45.07 11.59 32.20
C ARG A 460 -43.96 11.14 31.24
#